data_08234c944bb17a28d85a76fbc9535426
#
_entry.id   08234c944bb17a28d85a76fbc9535426
#
_cell.length_a   1.000
_cell.length_b   1.000
_cell.length_c   1.000
_cell.angle_alpha   90.00
_cell.angle_beta   90.00
_cell.angle_gamma   90.00
#
_symmetry.space_group_name_H-M   'P 1'
#
loop_
_entity.id
_entity.type
_entity.pdbx_description
1 polymer ?
#
loop_
_entity_poly.entity_id
_entity_poly.type
_entity_poly.pdbx_seq_one_letter_code
_entity_poly.pdbx_strand_id
1 'polypeptide(L)'
;MTIARTARTATTTTRIIHTPADMTQWIGRAEPFETARARYWYQLAQPYEAQHIGLIGFACDQGVRRNQGRIGARAAPPLIRRAFATLPVIADLQQRFDGQLSTLLGDAGDIHCDDNDGFAESTLEQAQIKYADAVSNVIKQGGLSIGLGGGHAIAYGSFLGLWQTLESQKNADVAPTIGIINFDAHLDIRQSDVATSGTPFRQIAEHLDAHDQPFHYCCIGVSRFSNTAALFDRAEQLGVQVISDEDCHYQPWDTLTDRVKNFVDQVDIIYLTIDMDCLPSSVVPGVSAPAAFGIELGFVERMVRTIMTSGKVKIADIAEINPTFDIDSRSCKVAARLLATMVEQHLLST
;
A
#
# COMPACT_ATOMS: atom_id res chain seq x y z
N MET A 1 47.63 5.76 -39.43
CA MET A 1 47.53 5.81 -37.94
C MET A 1 46.07 5.91 -37.55
N THR A 2 45.42 4.78 -37.25
CA THR A 2 44.03 4.67 -36.96
C THR A 2 43.92 4.59 -35.43
N ILE A 3 43.33 5.62 -34.78
CA ILE A 3 43.14 5.67 -33.35
C ILE A 3 41.86 4.89 -33.03
N ALA A 4 41.99 3.70 -32.46
CA ALA A 4 40.89 2.94 -31.91
C ALA A 4 40.35 3.64 -30.64
N ARG A 5 39.14 4.16 -30.69
CA ARG A 5 38.37 4.60 -29.52
C ARG A 5 37.83 3.34 -28.82
N THR A 6 38.45 2.93 -27.76
CA THR A 6 37.88 1.98 -26.79
C THR A 6 36.71 2.65 -26.08
N ALA A 7 35.50 2.27 -26.46
CA ALA A 7 34.31 2.57 -25.68
C ALA A 7 34.37 1.76 -24.39
N ARG A 8 34.63 2.41 -23.27
CA ARG A 8 34.33 1.88 -21.93
C ARG A 8 32.84 1.87 -21.74
N THR A 9 32.21 0.73 -21.93
CA THR A 9 30.85 0.48 -21.38
C THR A 9 30.96 0.47 -19.87
N ALA A 10 30.62 1.59 -19.24
CA ALA A 10 30.35 1.60 -17.81
C ALA A 10 29.04 0.83 -17.59
N THR A 11 29.14 -0.39 -17.13
CA THR A 11 27.99 -1.13 -16.58
C THR A 11 27.58 -0.42 -15.29
N THR A 12 26.63 0.48 -15.40
CA THR A 12 26.02 1.13 -14.25
C THR A 12 25.12 0.10 -13.59
N THR A 13 25.56 -0.42 -12.45
CA THR A 13 24.79 -1.38 -11.66
C THR A 13 23.69 -0.62 -10.95
N THR A 14 22.48 -0.76 -11.42
CA THR A 14 21.27 -0.25 -10.72
C THR A 14 21.25 -0.87 -9.31
N ARG A 15 21.22 -0.04 -8.29
CA ARG A 15 21.28 -0.47 -6.90
C ARG A 15 19.93 -0.28 -6.22
N ILE A 16 19.26 -1.40 -5.91
CA ILE A 16 18.12 -1.37 -4.99
C ILE A 16 18.67 -1.39 -3.56
N ILE A 17 18.33 -0.39 -2.77
CA ILE A 17 18.82 -0.19 -1.42
C ILE A 17 17.69 -0.41 -0.43
N HIS A 18 17.91 -1.28 0.55
CA HIS A 18 17.11 -1.32 1.76
C HIS A 18 17.82 -0.48 2.82
N THR A 19 17.21 0.63 3.20
CA THR A 19 17.69 1.47 4.32
C THR A 19 16.95 1.07 5.59
N PRO A 20 17.66 0.86 6.72
CA PRO A 20 17.04 0.63 8.01
C PRO A 20 16.12 1.79 8.42
N ALA A 21 15.26 1.54 9.40
CA ALA A 21 14.41 2.57 9.97
C ALA A 21 15.22 3.78 10.45
N ASP A 22 14.85 4.95 9.98
CA ASP A 22 15.39 6.22 10.46
C ASP A 22 14.50 6.76 11.58
N MET A 23 14.85 6.43 12.82
CA MET A 23 14.09 6.84 14.00
C MET A 23 14.08 8.34 14.23
N THR A 24 14.95 9.11 13.57
CA THR A 24 14.94 10.60 13.65
C THR A 24 13.72 11.21 12.97
N GLN A 25 13.01 10.44 12.15
CA GLN A 25 11.74 10.84 11.52
C GLN A 25 10.55 10.75 12.47
N TRP A 26 10.67 9.94 13.54
CA TRP A 26 9.64 9.75 14.54
C TRP A 26 9.73 10.82 15.60
N ILE A 27 9.21 12.00 15.27
CA ILE A 27 9.21 13.18 16.13
C ILE A 27 7.78 13.71 16.29
N GLY A 28 7.55 14.37 17.43
CA GLY A 28 6.24 14.93 17.72
C GLY A 28 6.30 15.94 18.87
N ARG A 29 5.14 16.44 19.25
CA ARG A 29 4.99 17.39 20.35
C ARG A 29 5.09 16.68 21.69
N ALA A 30 5.89 17.21 22.61
CA ALA A 30 5.89 16.77 24.00
C ALA A 30 4.80 17.48 24.81
N GLU A 31 4.18 16.74 25.72
CA GLU A 31 3.12 17.24 26.64
C GLU A 31 3.57 17.08 28.10
N PRO A 32 4.60 17.86 28.56
CA PRO A 32 5.25 17.62 29.85
C PRO A 32 4.36 17.91 31.07
N PHE A 33 3.24 18.60 30.88
CA PHE A 33 2.30 18.96 31.95
C PHE A 33 1.05 18.05 31.98
N GLU A 34 0.95 17.12 31.00
CA GLU A 34 -0.16 16.19 30.94
C GLU A 34 0.15 14.87 31.67
N THR A 35 -0.86 14.07 31.88
CA THR A 35 -0.70 12.74 32.48
C THR A 35 0.07 11.79 31.54
N ALA A 36 0.53 10.66 32.06
CA ALA A 36 1.21 9.61 31.27
C ALA A 36 0.33 9.03 30.13
N ARG A 37 -0.94 9.41 30.06
CA ARG A 37 -1.86 9.04 28.99
C ARG A 37 -1.76 9.95 27.74
N ALA A 38 -1.03 11.06 27.80
CA ALA A 38 -0.72 11.89 26.65
C ALA A 38 0.37 11.23 25.79
N ARG A 39 0.00 10.14 25.12
CA ARG A 39 0.90 9.33 24.28
C ARG A 39 0.64 9.58 22.81
N TYR A 40 1.73 9.67 22.05
CA TYR A 40 1.76 9.82 20.60
C TYR A 40 2.52 8.67 19.96
N TRP A 41 2.24 8.36 18.70
CA TRP A 41 2.88 7.25 18.00
C TRP A 41 4.39 7.39 17.90
N TYR A 42 4.94 8.62 17.81
CA TYR A 42 6.39 8.84 17.79
C TYR A 42 7.11 8.32 19.04
N GLN A 43 6.40 8.23 20.17
CA GLN A 43 6.97 7.73 21.42
C GLN A 43 6.98 6.20 21.53
N LEU A 44 6.19 5.52 20.67
CA LEU A 44 5.98 4.08 20.72
C LEU A 44 6.67 3.34 19.57
N ALA A 45 6.84 3.99 18.41
CA ALA A 45 7.50 3.40 17.27
C ALA A 45 8.93 2.99 17.58
N GLN A 46 9.31 1.80 17.16
CA GLN A 46 10.65 1.22 17.33
C GLN A 46 11.14 0.69 15.97
N PRO A 47 12.45 0.44 15.78
CA PRO A 47 12.89 -0.41 14.69
C PRO A 47 12.16 -1.76 14.75
N TYR A 48 11.76 -2.31 13.59
CA TYR A 48 10.97 -3.53 13.55
C TYR A 48 11.77 -4.75 14.03
N GLU A 49 11.26 -5.45 15.04
CA GLU A 49 11.82 -6.66 15.66
C GLU A 49 10.78 -7.76 15.91
N ALA A 50 9.60 -7.71 15.38
CA ALA A 50 8.44 -8.58 15.60
C ALA A 50 7.28 -7.90 16.33
N GLN A 51 7.11 -6.61 16.16
CA GLN A 51 5.93 -5.90 16.64
C GLN A 51 4.66 -6.38 15.92
N HIS A 52 3.49 -6.09 16.52
CA HIS A 52 2.19 -6.43 15.93
C HIS A 52 2.01 -5.86 14.52
N ILE A 53 2.63 -4.73 14.24
CA ILE A 53 2.58 -4.06 12.93
C ILE A 53 3.99 -3.68 12.49
N GLY A 54 4.34 -4.02 11.25
CA GLY A 54 5.56 -3.57 10.58
C GLY A 54 5.25 -2.60 9.45
N LEU A 55 5.74 -1.35 9.57
CA LEU A 55 5.68 -0.37 8.49
C LEU A 55 6.89 -0.53 7.56
N ILE A 56 6.65 -0.57 6.25
CA ILE A 56 7.72 -0.71 5.25
C ILE A 56 7.50 0.33 4.17
N GLY A 57 8.49 1.16 3.87
CA GLY A 57 8.41 2.11 2.77
C GLY A 57 8.83 1.51 1.43
N PHE A 58 8.09 1.85 0.38
CA PHE A 58 8.44 1.59 -1.01
C PHE A 58 8.75 2.92 -1.70
N ALA A 59 9.97 3.44 -1.50
CA ALA A 59 10.43 4.73 -2.01
C ALA A 59 10.81 4.63 -3.50
N CYS A 60 9.83 4.25 -4.34
CA CYS A 60 9.98 4.04 -5.78
C CYS A 60 8.77 4.60 -6.55
N ASP A 61 9.03 5.43 -7.55
CA ASP A 61 8.02 5.94 -8.49
C ASP A 61 8.36 5.64 -9.96
N GLN A 62 9.20 4.63 -10.17
CA GLN A 62 9.57 4.18 -11.50
C GLN A 62 8.34 3.66 -12.29
N GLY A 63 7.40 3.00 -11.59
CA GLY A 63 6.13 2.59 -12.19
C GLY A 63 5.30 3.76 -12.68
N VAL A 64 5.23 4.85 -11.89
CA VAL A 64 4.55 6.10 -12.27
C VAL A 64 5.21 6.74 -13.50
N ARG A 65 6.55 6.78 -13.52
CA ARG A 65 7.31 7.29 -14.67
C ARG A 65 7.01 6.51 -15.95
N ARG A 66 7.06 5.15 -15.87
CA ARG A 66 6.74 4.27 -17.01
C ARG A 66 5.30 4.40 -17.48
N ASN A 67 4.38 4.70 -16.56
CA ASN A 67 2.97 4.96 -16.84
C ASN A 67 2.73 6.41 -17.34
N GLN A 68 3.78 7.22 -17.54
CA GLN A 68 3.73 8.62 -17.96
C GLN A 68 3.01 9.54 -16.96
N GLY A 69 2.96 9.12 -15.70
CA GLY A 69 2.39 9.91 -14.60
C GLY A 69 3.36 10.95 -14.03
N ARG A 70 2.89 11.75 -13.10
CA ARG A 70 3.67 12.78 -12.41
C ARG A 70 4.56 12.15 -11.35
N ILE A 71 5.87 12.17 -11.54
CA ILE A 71 6.86 11.63 -10.61
C ILE A 71 6.92 12.44 -9.31
N GLY A 72 7.42 11.82 -8.22
CA GLY A 72 7.60 12.43 -6.90
C GLY A 72 7.08 11.54 -5.75
N ALA A 73 6.30 10.50 -6.05
CA ALA A 73 5.70 9.64 -5.04
C ALA A 73 6.74 8.89 -4.19
N ARG A 74 7.95 8.65 -4.68
CA ARG A 74 9.04 8.03 -3.91
C ARG A 74 9.41 8.77 -2.62
N ALA A 75 9.06 10.05 -2.50
CA ALA A 75 9.29 10.86 -1.31
C ALA A 75 8.19 10.71 -0.25
N ALA A 76 7.12 9.96 -0.51
CA ALA A 76 5.98 9.85 0.38
C ALA A 76 6.25 9.08 1.69
N PRO A 77 6.96 7.94 1.73
CA PRO A 77 7.07 7.12 2.93
C PRO A 77 7.52 7.89 4.19
N PRO A 78 8.61 8.67 4.18
CA PRO A 78 9.03 9.42 5.35
C PRO A 78 8.03 10.51 5.76
N LEU A 79 7.29 11.09 4.82
CA LEU A 79 6.33 12.15 5.12
C LEU A 79 5.02 11.61 5.70
N ILE A 80 4.58 10.42 5.26
CA ILE A 80 3.46 9.72 5.87
C ILE A 80 3.81 9.31 7.30
N ARG A 81 5.03 8.77 7.55
CA ARG A 81 5.51 8.46 8.91
C ARG A 81 5.48 9.68 9.81
N ARG A 82 6.01 10.82 9.36
CA ARG A 82 6.00 12.07 10.11
C ARG A 82 4.59 12.54 10.45
N ALA A 83 3.66 12.44 9.51
CA ALA A 83 2.26 12.80 9.77
C ALA A 83 1.63 11.85 10.80
N PHE A 84 1.85 10.54 10.66
CA PHE A 84 1.35 9.52 11.59
C PHE A 84 1.99 9.64 12.99
N ALA A 85 3.27 9.91 13.08
CA ALA A 85 4.04 10.06 14.33
C ALA A 85 3.40 11.08 15.29
N THR A 86 2.76 12.11 14.75
CA THR A 86 2.11 13.19 15.52
C THR A 86 0.69 12.87 15.98
N LEU A 87 0.14 11.73 15.58
CA LEU A 87 -1.21 11.32 16.02
C LEU A 87 -1.15 10.77 17.46
N PRO A 88 -2.15 11.09 18.29
CA PRO A 88 -2.25 10.50 19.62
C PRO A 88 -2.62 9.02 19.55
N VAL A 89 -2.13 8.24 20.50
CA VAL A 89 -2.57 6.86 20.71
C VAL A 89 -3.89 6.89 21.46
N ILE A 90 -4.92 6.29 20.89
CA ILE A 90 -6.28 6.32 21.46
C ILE A 90 -6.33 5.58 22.81
N ALA A 91 -7.31 5.97 23.64
CA ALA A 91 -7.47 5.45 24.99
C ALA A 91 -7.66 3.94 25.06
N ASP A 92 -8.40 3.38 24.10
CA ASP A 92 -8.73 1.93 24.06
C ASP A 92 -7.47 1.09 23.82
N LEU A 93 -6.57 1.51 22.93
CA LEU A 93 -5.29 0.85 22.72
C LEU A 93 -4.38 0.97 23.94
N GLN A 94 -4.34 2.12 24.60
CA GLN A 94 -3.55 2.30 25.81
C GLN A 94 -4.06 1.40 26.94
N GLN A 95 -5.37 1.20 27.06
CA GLN A 95 -5.96 0.33 28.04
C GLN A 95 -5.73 -1.14 27.73
N ARG A 96 -5.90 -1.54 26.46
CA ARG A 96 -5.74 -2.95 26.03
C ARG A 96 -4.30 -3.45 26.16
N PHE A 97 -3.33 -2.60 25.82
CA PHE A 97 -1.90 -2.93 25.79
C PHE A 97 -1.11 -2.25 26.90
N ASP A 98 -1.73 -2.10 28.08
CA ASP A 98 -1.04 -1.50 29.24
C ASP A 98 0.27 -2.24 29.54
N GLY A 99 1.38 -1.49 29.66
CA GLY A 99 2.72 -2.05 29.86
C GLY A 99 3.38 -2.66 28.58
N GLN A 100 2.68 -2.74 27.45
CA GLN A 100 3.17 -3.37 26.21
C GLN A 100 3.11 -2.45 24.99
N LEU A 101 2.94 -1.14 25.16
CA LEU A 101 2.76 -0.21 24.05
C LEU A 101 3.93 -0.18 23.05
N SER A 102 5.15 -0.51 23.46
CA SER A 102 6.33 -0.57 22.58
C SER A 102 6.32 -1.77 21.62
N THR A 103 5.43 -2.76 21.84
CA THR A 103 5.30 -3.91 20.94
C THR A 103 4.32 -3.68 19.79
N LEU A 104 3.64 -2.53 19.74
CA LEU A 104 2.55 -2.31 18.81
C LEU A 104 3.03 -2.02 17.38
N LEU A 105 4.07 -1.18 17.24
CA LEU A 105 4.49 -0.63 15.96
C LEU A 105 6.00 -0.69 15.77
N GLY A 106 6.43 -1.34 14.69
CA GLY A 106 7.79 -1.36 14.23
C GLY A 106 7.95 -0.69 12.86
N ASP A 107 9.05 0.01 12.67
CA ASP A 107 9.47 0.55 11.39
C ASP A 107 10.56 -0.35 10.80
N ALA A 108 10.31 -0.94 9.64
CA ALA A 108 11.23 -1.83 8.94
C ALA A 108 12.10 -1.10 7.89
N GLY A 109 12.01 0.24 7.83
CA GLY A 109 12.78 1.05 6.90
C GLY A 109 12.18 1.15 5.50
N ASP A 110 13.02 1.52 4.52
CA ASP A 110 12.57 1.83 3.16
C ASP A 110 13.33 1.05 2.09
N ILE A 111 12.63 0.60 1.06
CA ILE A 111 13.21 0.10 -0.18
C ILE A 111 13.26 1.23 -1.20
N HIS A 112 14.45 1.58 -1.66
CA HIS A 112 14.69 2.65 -2.63
C HIS A 112 15.07 2.10 -4.00
N CYS A 113 14.49 2.70 -5.05
CA CYS A 113 15.02 2.60 -6.41
C CYS A 113 16.06 3.71 -6.60
N ASP A 114 17.29 3.37 -6.93
CA ASP A 114 18.30 4.36 -7.32
C ASP A 114 18.14 4.70 -8.81
N ASP A 115 17.66 5.91 -9.08
CA ASP A 115 17.29 6.39 -10.41
C ASP A 115 18.45 7.12 -11.14
N ASN A 116 19.70 7.00 -10.69
CA ASN A 116 20.80 7.77 -11.26
C ASN A 116 21.03 7.52 -12.76
N ASP A 117 20.41 6.50 -13.35
CA ASP A 117 20.58 6.12 -14.75
C ASP A 117 19.28 5.97 -15.56
N GLY A 118 18.29 6.72 -15.22
CA GLY A 118 17.25 7.12 -16.18
C GLY A 118 16.36 6.11 -16.86
N PHE A 119 16.60 4.80 -16.90
CA PHE A 119 15.80 3.77 -17.59
C PHE A 119 16.41 2.37 -17.53
N ALA A 120 17.04 1.95 -16.45
CA ALA A 120 17.39 0.54 -16.32
C ALA A 120 16.10 -0.31 -16.27
N GLU A 121 15.88 -1.14 -17.27
CA GLU A 121 14.63 -1.90 -17.52
C GLU A 121 14.20 -2.82 -16.37
N SER A 122 15.08 -3.14 -15.42
CA SER A 122 14.79 -4.07 -14.32
C SER A 122 14.68 -3.43 -12.93
N THR A 123 14.75 -2.11 -12.82
CA THR A 123 14.84 -1.44 -11.50
C THR A 123 13.55 -1.59 -10.67
N LEU A 124 12.38 -1.44 -11.30
CA LEU A 124 11.10 -1.58 -10.61
C LEU A 124 10.88 -3.02 -10.14
N GLU A 125 11.12 -3.97 -11.01
CA GLU A 125 10.93 -5.40 -10.74
C GLU A 125 11.85 -5.88 -9.61
N GLN A 126 13.11 -5.43 -9.59
CA GLN A 126 14.05 -5.72 -8.51
C GLN A 126 13.61 -5.06 -7.18
N ALA A 127 13.09 -3.83 -7.23
CA ALA A 127 12.54 -3.17 -6.05
C ALA A 127 11.33 -3.90 -5.49
N GLN A 128 10.43 -4.38 -6.36
CA GLN A 128 9.27 -5.19 -5.97
C GLN A 128 9.71 -6.49 -5.27
N ILE A 129 10.71 -7.19 -5.81
CA ILE A 129 11.27 -8.42 -5.19
C ILE A 129 11.88 -8.09 -3.82
N LYS A 130 12.70 -7.04 -3.73
CA LYS A 130 13.35 -6.66 -2.46
C LYS A 130 12.35 -6.21 -1.41
N TYR A 131 11.29 -5.53 -1.84
CA TYR A 131 10.20 -5.12 -0.99
C TYR A 131 9.39 -6.35 -0.51
N ALA A 132 9.14 -7.31 -1.39
CA ALA A 132 8.47 -8.57 -1.05
C ALA A 132 9.21 -9.35 0.05
N ASP A 133 10.56 -9.37 0.02
CA ASP A 133 11.38 -9.98 1.08
C ASP A 133 11.11 -9.34 2.45
N ALA A 134 11.01 -8.01 2.49
CA ALA A 134 10.73 -7.27 3.73
C ALA A 134 9.30 -7.52 4.23
N VAL A 135 8.31 -7.52 3.34
CA VAL A 135 6.90 -7.87 3.65
C VAL A 135 6.81 -9.29 4.21
N SER A 136 7.42 -10.26 3.51
CA SER A 136 7.45 -11.66 3.94
C SER A 136 8.08 -11.83 5.34
N ASN A 137 9.14 -11.08 5.64
CA ASN A 137 9.75 -11.10 6.97
C ASN A 137 8.79 -10.65 8.07
N VAL A 138 8.02 -9.57 7.85
CA VAL A 138 7.02 -9.10 8.82
C VAL A 138 5.93 -10.14 9.04
N ILE A 139 5.36 -10.70 7.97
CA ILE A 139 4.27 -11.67 8.06
C ILE A 139 4.73 -12.95 8.74
N LYS A 140 5.93 -13.46 8.44
CA LYS A 140 6.52 -14.67 9.07
C LYS A 140 6.72 -14.52 10.57
N GLN A 141 6.91 -13.31 11.06
CA GLN A 141 7.01 -13.00 12.48
C GLN A 141 5.64 -12.77 13.15
N GLY A 142 4.54 -12.93 12.40
CA GLY A 142 3.17 -12.81 12.91
C GLY A 142 2.60 -11.39 12.86
N GLY A 143 3.34 -10.40 12.32
CA GLY A 143 2.89 -9.02 12.21
C GLY A 143 1.99 -8.76 11.00
N LEU A 144 1.15 -7.73 11.08
CA LEU A 144 0.51 -7.10 9.93
C LEU A 144 1.55 -6.24 9.22
N SER A 145 1.81 -6.53 7.93
CA SER A 145 2.67 -5.66 7.11
C SER A 145 1.85 -4.53 6.51
N ILE A 146 2.25 -3.27 6.76
CA ILE A 146 1.64 -2.11 6.11
C ILE A 146 2.69 -1.37 5.28
N GLY A 147 2.45 -1.33 3.96
CA GLY A 147 3.26 -0.61 3.00
C GLY A 147 2.97 0.88 2.95
N LEU A 148 4.02 1.69 2.92
CA LEU A 148 3.93 3.12 2.63
C LEU A 148 4.53 3.35 1.24
N GLY A 149 3.68 3.50 0.23
CA GLY A 149 4.12 3.63 -1.15
C GLY A 149 4.69 5.00 -1.46
N GLY A 150 5.41 4.97 -2.47
CA GLY A 150 5.61 5.37 -3.81
C GLY A 150 4.39 5.17 -4.70
N GLY A 151 4.68 4.82 -5.94
CA GLY A 151 3.60 4.53 -6.90
C GLY A 151 2.91 3.19 -6.64
N HIS A 152 1.73 2.99 -7.24
CA HIS A 152 0.89 1.80 -7.00
C HIS A 152 1.51 0.47 -7.50
N ALA A 153 2.63 0.53 -8.20
CA ALA A 153 3.46 -0.65 -8.48
C ALA A 153 3.92 -1.40 -7.20
N ILE A 154 3.82 -0.78 -6.00
CA ILE A 154 4.02 -1.42 -4.70
C ILE A 154 3.13 -2.66 -4.56
N ALA A 155 1.92 -2.62 -5.11
CA ALA A 155 0.92 -3.66 -4.92
C ALA A 155 1.39 -5.05 -5.38
N TYR A 156 2.14 -5.14 -6.48
CA TYR A 156 2.71 -6.42 -6.88
C TYR A 156 3.79 -6.92 -5.90
N GLY A 157 4.60 -6.03 -5.36
CA GLY A 157 5.58 -6.36 -4.34
C GLY A 157 4.95 -6.81 -3.00
N SER A 158 3.88 -6.14 -2.56
CA SER A 158 3.08 -6.56 -1.40
C SER A 158 2.51 -7.97 -1.57
N PHE A 159 1.87 -8.23 -2.72
CA PHE A 159 1.35 -9.55 -3.05
C PHE A 159 2.45 -10.62 -3.09
N LEU A 160 3.59 -10.35 -3.72
CA LEU A 160 4.71 -11.30 -3.77
C LEU A 160 5.22 -11.66 -2.37
N GLY A 161 5.30 -10.70 -1.44
CA GLY A 161 5.71 -10.95 -0.07
C GLY A 161 4.74 -11.85 0.69
N LEU A 162 3.44 -11.65 0.51
CA LEU A 162 2.41 -12.56 1.04
C LEU A 162 2.55 -13.95 0.40
N TRP A 163 2.63 -14.02 -0.93
CA TRP A 163 2.78 -15.26 -1.67
C TRP A 163 3.99 -16.07 -1.22
N GLN A 164 5.18 -15.47 -1.14
CA GLN A 164 6.40 -16.11 -0.64
C GLN A 164 6.24 -16.65 0.78
N THR A 165 5.48 -15.97 1.64
CA THR A 165 5.21 -16.42 2.99
C THR A 165 4.36 -17.67 2.98
N LEU A 166 3.25 -17.67 2.23
CA LEU A 166 2.33 -18.81 2.12
C LEU A 166 3.02 -20.03 1.51
N GLU A 167 3.82 -19.83 0.44
CA GLU A 167 4.62 -20.90 -0.16
C GLU A 167 5.60 -21.53 0.84
N SER A 168 6.26 -20.72 1.67
CA SER A 168 7.21 -21.20 2.67
C SER A 168 6.56 -21.95 3.84
N GLN A 169 5.26 -21.76 4.05
CA GLN A 169 4.48 -22.36 5.15
C GLN A 169 3.58 -23.50 4.68
N LYS A 170 3.69 -23.92 3.43
CA LYS A 170 2.87 -25.03 2.87
C LYS A 170 3.02 -26.32 3.70
N ASN A 171 2.07 -26.53 4.60
CA ASN A 171 1.86 -27.78 5.34
C ASN A 171 0.47 -28.38 5.09
N ALA A 172 -0.37 -27.73 4.30
CA ALA A 172 -1.74 -28.12 4.01
C ALA A 172 -1.91 -28.55 2.53
N ASP A 173 -2.81 -29.48 2.30
CA ASP A 173 -3.15 -29.96 0.94
C ASP A 173 -3.85 -28.88 0.08
N VAL A 174 -4.34 -27.80 0.70
CA VAL A 174 -5.04 -26.70 0.02
C VAL A 174 -4.41 -25.37 0.39
N ALA A 175 -3.98 -24.61 -0.62
CA ALA A 175 -3.47 -23.26 -0.43
C ALA A 175 -4.62 -22.30 -0.04
N PRO A 176 -4.39 -21.33 0.89
CA PRO A 176 -5.43 -20.35 1.23
C PRO A 176 -5.73 -19.43 0.04
N THR A 177 -7.01 -19.12 -0.12
CA THR A 177 -7.50 -18.22 -1.16
C THR A 177 -7.22 -16.77 -0.79
N ILE A 178 -6.54 -16.02 -1.68
CA ILE A 178 -6.20 -14.61 -1.48
C ILE A 178 -7.24 -13.73 -2.18
N GLY A 179 -7.87 -12.82 -1.47
CA GLY A 179 -8.67 -11.75 -2.03
C GLY A 179 -7.97 -10.41 -1.93
N ILE A 180 -8.09 -9.60 -2.98
CA ILE A 180 -7.52 -8.25 -3.03
C ILE A 180 -8.68 -7.26 -3.01
N ILE A 181 -8.64 -6.31 -2.07
CA ILE A 181 -9.56 -5.17 -2.04
C ILE A 181 -8.74 -3.90 -2.27
N ASN A 182 -9.04 -3.21 -3.35
CA ASN A 182 -8.38 -1.98 -3.77
C ASN A 182 -9.36 -0.80 -3.75
N PHE A 183 -8.99 0.27 -3.08
CA PHE A 183 -9.65 1.57 -3.24
C PHE A 183 -8.89 2.37 -4.28
N ASP A 184 -9.51 2.64 -5.44
CA ASP A 184 -8.82 3.21 -6.57
C ASP A 184 -9.81 3.80 -7.58
N ALA A 185 -9.47 4.94 -8.17
CA ALA A 185 -10.19 5.47 -9.32
C ALA A 185 -9.89 4.68 -10.61
N HIS A 186 -8.84 3.87 -10.60
CA HIS A 186 -8.36 3.07 -11.73
C HIS A 186 -8.48 1.57 -11.44
N LEU A 187 -8.50 0.76 -12.51
CA LEU A 187 -8.52 -0.70 -12.39
C LEU A 187 -7.13 -1.32 -12.25
N ASP A 188 -6.10 -0.63 -12.69
CA ASP A 188 -4.68 -1.01 -12.66
C ASP A 188 -4.36 -2.42 -13.18
N ILE A 189 -5.13 -2.82 -14.22
CA ILE A 189 -4.97 -4.07 -14.98
C ILE A 189 -4.53 -3.81 -16.42
N ARG A 190 -3.78 -2.71 -16.69
CA ARG A 190 -3.35 -2.35 -18.05
C ARG A 190 -2.48 -3.42 -18.70
N GLN A 191 -2.64 -3.62 -20.01
CA GLN A 191 -1.68 -4.37 -20.81
C GLN A 191 -0.43 -3.53 -21.04
N SER A 192 0.74 -4.09 -20.79
CA SER A 192 2.04 -3.45 -21.02
C SER A 192 3.13 -4.51 -21.10
N ASP A 193 4.17 -4.25 -21.89
CA ASP A 193 5.35 -5.12 -22.01
C ASP A 193 6.25 -5.04 -20.76
N VAL A 194 6.10 -3.99 -19.96
CA VAL A 194 6.86 -3.77 -18.73
C VAL A 194 5.93 -3.43 -17.56
N ALA A 195 6.38 -3.68 -16.33
CA ALA A 195 5.67 -3.27 -15.13
C ALA A 195 5.56 -1.74 -15.04
N THR A 196 4.36 -1.24 -14.70
CA THR A 196 4.06 0.18 -14.47
C THR A 196 3.20 0.33 -13.22
N SER A 197 2.88 1.55 -12.79
CA SER A 197 1.90 1.78 -11.72
C SER A 197 0.48 1.34 -12.11
N GLY A 198 0.15 1.29 -13.40
CA GLY A 198 -1.17 0.85 -13.91
C GLY A 198 -1.26 -0.65 -14.23
N THR A 199 -0.30 -1.49 -13.79
CA THR A 199 -0.27 -2.93 -14.17
C THR A 199 -0.22 -3.92 -12.99
N PRO A 200 -0.18 -3.53 -11.70
CA PRO A 200 0.13 -4.47 -10.64
C PRO A 200 -0.89 -5.60 -10.52
N PHE A 201 -2.18 -5.32 -10.68
CA PHE A 201 -3.21 -6.37 -10.55
C PHE A 201 -3.27 -7.29 -11.77
N ARG A 202 -2.87 -6.84 -12.95
CA ARG A 202 -2.62 -7.75 -14.08
C ARG A 202 -1.44 -8.69 -13.79
N GLN A 203 -0.34 -8.16 -13.24
CA GLN A 203 0.81 -8.97 -12.86
C GLN A 203 0.42 -10.03 -11.82
N ILE A 204 -0.44 -9.66 -10.85
CA ILE A 204 -0.96 -10.60 -9.85
C ILE A 204 -1.85 -11.66 -10.51
N ALA A 205 -2.76 -11.27 -11.41
CA ALA A 205 -3.63 -12.21 -12.13
C ALA A 205 -2.80 -13.23 -12.94
N GLU A 206 -1.79 -12.76 -13.69
CA GLU A 206 -0.88 -13.61 -14.45
C GLU A 206 -0.05 -14.54 -13.55
N HIS A 207 0.39 -14.03 -12.38
CA HIS A 207 1.13 -14.83 -11.40
C HIS A 207 0.27 -15.95 -10.82
N LEU A 208 -0.97 -15.65 -10.45
CA LEU A 208 -1.92 -16.64 -9.91
C LEU A 208 -2.32 -17.68 -10.96
N ASP A 209 -2.60 -17.26 -12.20
CA ASP A 209 -2.90 -18.15 -13.31
C ASP A 209 -1.76 -19.16 -13.58
N ALA A 210 -0.51 -18.67 -13.55
CA ALA A 210 0.68 -19.52 -13.72
C ALA A 210 0.86 -20.56 -12.60
N HIS A 211 0.14 -20.42 -11.48
CA HIS A 211 0.17 -21.33 -10.33
C HIS A 211 -1.16 -22.04 -10.09
N ASP A 212 -2.07 -22.03 -11.07
CA ASP A 212 -3.42 -22.63 -11.00
C ASP A 212 -4.24 -22.13 -9.79
N GLN A 213 -4.09 -20.82 -9.45
CA GLN A 213 -4.80 -20.18 -8.34
C GLN A 213 -5.84 -19.18 -8.86
N PRO A 214 -7.02 -19.06 -8.19
CA PRO A 214 -8.03 -18.11 -8.60
C PRO A 214 -7.61 -16.67 -8.31
N PHE A 215 -7.98 -15.75 -9.20
CA PHE A 215 -7.80 -14.31 -9.02
C PHE A 215 -9.08 -13.69 -8.45
N HIS A 216 -9.09 -13.31 -7.16
CA HIS A 216 -10.18 -12.61 -6.53
C HIS A 216 -9.79 -11.14 -6.31
N TYR A 217 -10.43 -10.24 -7.06
CA TYR A 217 -10.14 -8.81 -7.02
C TYR A 217 -11.43 -8.00 -6.95
N CYS A 218 -11.53 -7.13 -5.92
CA CYS A 218 -12.58 -6.15 -5.73
C CYS A 218 -11.97 -4.75 -5.78
N CYS A 219 -12.38 -3.93 -6.74
CA CYS A 219 -11.92 -2.55 -6.88
C CYS A 219 -13.08 -1.59 -6.57
N ILE A 220 -12.85 -0.66 -5.62
CA ILE A 220 -13.85 0.25 -5.05
C ILE A 220 -13.47 1.70 -5.36
N GLY A 221 -14.37 2.45 -5.96
CA GLY A 221 -14.15 3.85 -6.35
C GLY A 221 -13.81 4.04 -7.83
N VAL A 222 -13.96 2.99 -8.62
CA VAL A 222 -13.58 2.98 -10.05
C VAL A 222 -14.34 4.06 -10.83
N SER A 223 -13.60 4.97 -11.44
CA SER A 223 -14.19 6.02 -12.28
C SER A 223 -14.29 5.57 -13.74
N ARG A 224 -15.50 5.60 -14.29
CA ARG A 224 -15.72 5.30 -15.71
C ARG A 224 -15.05 6.30 -16.66
N PHE A 225 -14.68 7.49 -16.14
CA PHE A 225 -13.99 8.51 -16.92
C PHE A 225 -12.46 8.42 -16.82
N SER A 226 -11.93 7.54 -15.96
CA SER A 226 -10.50 7.28 -15.82
C SER A 226 -10.07 5.93 -16.39
N ASN A 227 -11.03 5.10 -16.84
CA ASN A 227 -10.79 3.77 -17.40
C ASN A 227 -11.39 3.64 -18.79
N THR A 228 -10.62 3.05 -19.71
CA THR A 228 -11.10 2.79 -21.09
C THR A 228 -12.07 1.60 -21.10
N ALA A 229 -12.91 1.50 -22.13
CA ALA A 229 -13.79 0.33 -22.35
C ALA A 229 -12.99 -0.98 -22.34
N ALA A 230 -11.80 -1.01 -22.95
CA ALA A 230 -10.93 -2.19 -22.96
C ALA A 230 -10.47 -2.63 -21.56
N LEU A 231 -10.37 -1.71 -20.59
CA LEU A 231 -10.09 -2.07 -19.19
C LEU A 231 -11.31 -2.67 -18.50
N PHE A 232 -12.51 -2.19 -18.80
CA PHE A 232 -13.75 -2.80 -18.30
C PHE A 232 -13.98 -4.18 -18.89
N ASP A 233 -13.75 -4.36 -20.21
CA ASP A 233 -13.83 -5.67 -20.87
C ASP A 233 -12.86 -6.67 -20.21
N ARG A 234 -11.64 -6.22 -19.88
CA ARG A 234 -10.65 -7.05 -19.17
C ARG A 234 -11.07 -7.34 -17.73
N ALA A 235 -11.62 -6.37 -17.02
CA ALA A 235 -12.14 -6.56 -15.67
C ALA A 235 -13.24 -7.64 -15.65
N GLU A 236 -14.15 -7.61 -16.63
CA GLU A 236 -15.18 -8.64 -16.81
C GLU A 236 -14.57 -10.02 -17.09
N GLN A 237 -13.59 -10.10 -18.02
CA GLN A 237 -12.89 -11.36 -18.35
C GLN A 237 -12.15 -11.95 -17.14
N LEU A 238 -11.59 -11.11 -16.27
CA LEU A 238 -10.88 -11.53 -15.06
C LEU A 238 -11.82 -11.75 -13.86
N GLY A 239 -13.12 -11.53 -14.00
CA GLY A 239 -14.08 -11.67 -12.90
C GLY A 239 -13.91 -10.62 -11.79
N VAL A 240 -13.40 -9.43 -12.12
CA VAL A 240 -13.20 -8.34 -11.15
C VAL A 240 -14.53 -7.82 -10.63
N GLN A 241 -14.69 -7.76 -9.32
CA GLN A 241 -15.83 -7.06 -8.71
C GLN A 241 -15.56 -5.55 -8.71
N VAL A 242 -16.27 -4.84 -9.56
CA VAL A 242 -16.16 -3.38 -9.67
C VAL A 242 -17.27 -2.70 -8.87
N ILE A 243 -16.89 -1.75 -8.01
CA ILE A 243 -17.77 -0.79 -7.34
C ILE A 243 -17.36 0.59 -7.82
N SER A 244 -18.23 1.27 -8.57
CA SER A 244 -17.90 2.56 -9.16
C SER A 244 -17.86 3.69 -8.12
N ASP A 245 -17.20 4.80 -8.47
CA ASP A 245 -17.27 6.05 -7.71
C ASP A 245 -18.73 6.53 -7.58
N GLU A 246 -19.55 6.41 -8.64
CA GLU A 246 -20.99 6.73 -8.63
C GLU A 246 -21.77 5.81 -7.66
N ASP A 247 -21.47 4.49 -7.63
CA ASP A 247 -22.07 3.58 -6.65
C ASP A 247 -21.77 4.03 -5.22
N CYS A 248 -20.52 4.42 -4.93
CA CYS A 248 -20.11 4.86 -3.60
C CYS A 248 -20.85 6.12 -3.12
N HIS A 249 -21.35 6.96 -4.03
CA HIS A 249 -22.11 8.15 -3.71
C HIS A 249 -23.62 7.90 -3.66
N TYR A 250 -24.15 7.04 -4.53
CA TYR A 250 -25.59 6.98 -4.77
C TYR A 250 -26.26 5.70 -4.25
N GLN A 251 -25.50 4.61 -4.03
CA GLN A 251 -26.07 3.40 -3.47
C GLN A 251 -26.17 3.45 -1.93
N PRO A 252 -27.16 2.80 -1.33
CA PRO A 252 -27.22 2.66 0.12
C PRO A 252 -25.98 1.98 0.68
N TRP A 253 -25.51 2.47 1.82
CA TRP A 253 -24.35 1.91 2.52
C TRP A 253 -24.44 0.38 2.72
N ASP A 254 -25.61 -0.10 3.17
CA ASP A 254 -25.79 -1.52 3.47
C ASP A 254 -25.64 -2.39 2.20
N THR A 255 -26.14 -1.91 1.05
CA THR A 255 -25.98 -2.60 -0.25
C THR A 255 -24.49 -2.78 -0.60
N LEU A 256 -23.69 -1.73 -0.44
CA LEU A 256 -22.24 -1.79 -0.75
C LEU A 256 -21.48 -2.62 0.28
N THR A 257 -21.84 -2.48 1.55
CA THR A 257 -21.25 -3.26 2.63
C THR A 257 -21.50 -4.75 2.46
N ASP A 258 -22.73 -5.14 2.09
CA ASP A 258 -23.07 -6.54 1.83
C ASP A 258 -22.30 -7.11 0.62
N ARG A 259 -22.13 -6.31 -0.44
CA ARG A 259 -21.28 -6.71 -1.59
C ARG A 259 -19.83 -6.98 -1.16
N VAL A 260 -19.25 -6.10 -0.34
CA VAL A 260 -17.87 -6.24 0.14
C VAL A 260 -17.75 -7.40 1.14
N LYS A 261 -18.70 -7.57 2.06
CA LYS A 261 -18.73 -8.72 2.98
C LYS A 261 -18.83 -10.05 2.24
N ASN A 262 -19.71 -10.14 1.24
CA ASN A 262 -19.82 -11.34 0.41
C ASN A 262 -18.51 -11.68 -0.31
N PHE A 263 -17.74 -10.67 -0.74
CA PHE A 263 -16.40 -10.88 -1.28
C PHE A 263 -15.43 -11.39 -0.20
N VAL A 264 -15.42 -10.75 0.97
CA VAL A 264 -14.59 -11.14 2.12
C VAL A 264 -14.86 -12.58 2.56
N ASP A 265 -16.12 -13.02 2.50
CA ASP A 265 -16.52 -14.37 2.94
C ASP A 265 -16.02 -15.48 1.97
N GLN A 266 -15.74 -15.14 0.73
CA GLN A 266 -15.27 -16.08 -0.31
C GLN A 266 -13.78 -16.38 -0.25
N VAL A 267 -12.99 -15.64 0.56
CA VAL A 267 -11.54 -15.75 0.62
C VAL A 267 -11.05 -15.97 2.05
N ASP A 268 -9.86 -16.55 2.17
CA ASP A 268 -9.26 -16.86 3.47
C ASP A 268 -8.40 -15.70 3.99
N ILE A 269 -7.73 -15.02 3.09
CA ILE A 269 -6.79 -13.93 3.37
C ILE A 269 -7.14 -12.72 2.51
N ILE A 270 -7.03 -11.53 3.09
CA ILE A 270 -7.23 -10.26 2.38
C ILE A 270 -5.91 -9.49 2.31
N TYR A 271 -5.62 -9.03 1.12
CA TYR A 271 -4.72 -7.94 0.82
C TYR A 271 -5.54 -6.67 0.61
N LEU A 272 -5.35 -5.67 1.48
CA LEU A 272 -6.03 -4.37 1.40
C LEU A 272 -5.06 -3.32 0.85
N THR A 273 -5.40 -2.65 -0.23
CA THR A 273 -4.59 -1.56 -0.79
C THR A 273 -5.42 -0.31 -1.03
N ILE A 274 -4.82 0.85 -0.81
CA ILE A 274 -5.48 2.15 -0.99
C ILE A 274 -4.62 3.01 -1.91
N ASP A 275 -5.06 3.17 -3.16
CA ASP A 275 -4.58 4.26 -4.00
C ASP A 275 -5.24 5.55 -3.54
N MET A 276 -4.41 6.53 -3.15
CA MET A 276 -4.94 7.78 -2.61
C MET A 276 -5.63 8.65 -3.66
N ASP A 277 -5.50 8.32 -4.95
CA ASP A 277 -6.20 9.01 -6.03
C ASP A 277 -7.68 8.60 -6.16
N CYS A 278 -8.13 7.58 -5.41
CA CYS A 278 -9.55 7.29 -5.25
C CYS A 278 -10.31 8.45 -4.58
N LEU A 279 -9.61 9.31 -3.81
CA LEU A 279 -10.19 10.45 -3.12
C LEU A 279 -10.19 11.71 -4.02
N PRO A 280 -11.16 12.62 -3.83
CA PRO A 280 -11.20 13.84 -4.64
C PRO A 280 -9.98 14.73 -4.40
N SER A 281 -9.52 15.42 -5.43
CA SER A 281 -8.35 16.32 -5.38
C SER A 281 -8.51 17.48 -4.38
N SER A 282 -9.74 17.81 -3.98
CA SER A 282 -10.01 18.74 -2.89
C SER A 282 -9.59 18.20 -1.51
N VAL A 283 -9.52 16.89 -1.35
CA VAL A 283 -9.10 16.18 -0.13
C VAL A 283 -7.63 15.75 -0.26
N VAL A 284 -7.24 15.15 -1.38
CA VAL A 284 -5.89 14.63 -1.66
C VAL A 284 -5.35 15.25 -2.95
N PRO A 285 -4.80 16.48 -2.90
CA PRO A 285 -4.22 17.13 -4.08
C PRO A 285 -2.89 16.52 -4.53
N GLY A 286 -2.13 15.93 -3.58
CA GLY A 286 -0.80 15.38 -3.80
C GLY A 286 -0.82 13.94 -4.27
N VAL A 287 -1.27 13.70 -5.51
CA VAL A 287 -1.24 12.41 -6.21
C VAL A 287 -0.85 12.59 -7.66
N SER A 288 -0.48 11.48 -8.34
CA SER A 288 -0.11 11.51 -9.76
C SER A 288 -1.29 11.85 -10.67
N ALA A 289 -2.47 11.27 -10.42
CA ALA A 289 -3.68 11.43 -11.22
C ALA A 289 -4.86 11.89 -10.34
N PRO A 290 -4.95 13.19 -10.00
CA PRO A 290 -5.94 13.69 -9.05
C PRO A 290 -7.37 13.54 -9.60
N ALA A 291 -8.23 12.84 -8.85
CA ALA A 291 -9.62 12.67 -9.22
C ALA A 291 -10.42 13.97 -9.08
N ALA A 292 -11.26 14.27 -10.08
CA ALA A 292 -12.17 15.40 -10.03
C ALA A 292 -13.40 15.10 -9.14
N PHE A 293 -13.89 13.88 -9.17
CA PHE A 293 -15.04 13.42 -8.40
C PHE A 293 -14.57 12.61 -7.19
N GLY A 294 -13.98 11.43 -7.39
CA GLY A 294 -13.48 10.56 -6.32
C GLY A 294 -14.57 10.10 -5.36
N ILE A 295 -14.19 9.36 -4.33
CA ILE A 295 -15.08 8.89 -3.28
C ILE A 295 -14.79 9.62 -1.96
N GLU A 296 -15.78 9.73 -1.08
CA GLU A 296 -15.63 10.49 0.17
C GLU A 296 -14.68 9.77 1.16
N LEU A 297 -13.81 10.54 1.82
CA LEU A 297 -12.89 10.02 2.84
C LEU A 297 -13.65 9.26 3.95
N GLY A 298 -14.83 9.77 4.36
CA GLY A 298 -15.65 9.11 5.38
C GLY A 298 -16.18 7.75 4.92
N PHE A 299 -16.48 7.60 3.63
CA PHE A 299 -16.85 6.31 3.05
C PHE A 299 -15.66 5.34 3.08
N VAL A 300 -14.47 5.77 2.62
CA VAL A 300 -13.25 4.94 2.61
C VAL A 300 -12.91 4.49 4.04
N GLU A 301 -12.85 5.42 5.00
CA GLU A 301 -12.52 5.09 6.39
C GLU A 301 -13.50 4.07 6.99
N ARG A 302 -14.79 4.27 6.78
CA ARG A 302 -15.82 3.36 7.28
C ARG A 302 -15.74 1.98 6.64
N MET A 303 -15.44 1.91 5.33
CA MET A 303 -15.30 0.63 4.63
C MET A 303 -14.01 -0.10 5.04
N VAL A 304 -12.91 0.63 5.21
CA VAL A 304 -11.65 0.08 5.77
C VAL A 304 -11.89 -0.54 7.15
N ARG A 305 -12.61 0.14 8.05
CA ARG A 305 -12.99 -0.43 9.35
C ARG A 305 -13.78 -1.73 9.18
N THR A 306 -14.75 -1.76 8.29
CA THR A 306 -15.56 -2.95 8.01
C THR A 306 -14.71 -4.11 7.50
N ILE A 307 -13.75 -3.87 6.59
CA ILE A 307 -12.86 -4.90 6.05
C ILE A 307 -11.91 -5.41 7.14
N MET A 308 -11.29 -4.51 7.88
CA MET A 308 -10.33 -4.86 8.94
C MET A 308 -10.95 -5.70 10.05
N THR A 309 -12.24 -5.47 10.42
CA THR A 309 -12.94 -6.27 11.44
C THR A 309 -13.16 -7.73 11.05
N SER A 310 -12.93 -8.12 9.79
CA SER A 310 -12.97 -9.52 9.37
C SER A 310 -11.84 -10.36 9.98
N GLY A 311 -10.74 -9.74 10.45
CA GLY A 311 -9.54 -10.42 10.92
C GLY A 311 -8.73 -11.12 9.81
N LYS A 312 -9.17 -11.03 8.54
CA LYS A 312 -8.54 -11.69 7.38
C LYS A 312 -7.41 -10.87 6.74
N VAL A 313 -7.29 -9.57 7.05
CA VAL A 313 -6.25 -8.71 6.46
C VAL A 313 -4.88 -9.08 7.02
N LYS A 314 -3.96 -9.51 6.15
CA LYS A 314 -2.58 -9.89 6.47
C LYS A 314 -1.53 -8.93 5.95
N ILE A 315 -1.86 -8.22 4.88
CA ILE A 315 -1.05 -7.13 4.35
C ILE A 315 -1.96 -5.97 3.96
N ALA A 316 -1.44 -4.76 4.10
CA ALA A 316 -2.07 -3.56 3.57
C ALA A 316 -1.01 -2.62 3.00
N ASP A 317 -1.42 -1.69 2.14
CA ASP A 317 -0.58 -0.55 1.74
C ASP A 317 -1.39 0.68 1.36
N ILE A 318 -0.69 1.81 1.33
CA ILE A 318 -1.19 3.11 0.87
C ILE A 318 -0.23 3.61 -0.21
N ALA A 319 -0.74 3.96 -1.38
CA ALA A 319 0.05 4.32 -2.56
C ALA A 319 -0.31 5.68 -3.15
N GLU A 320 0.51 6.13 -4.10
CA GLU A 320 0.36 7.30 -5.00
C GLU A 320 0.38 8.67 -4.34
N ILE A 321 0.64 8.78 -3.02
CA ILE A 321 0.91 10.10 -2.45
C ILE A 321 2.14 10.71 -3.12
N ASN A 322 1.96 11.91 -3.68
CA ASN A 322 3.02 12.67 -4.32
C ASN A 322 3.25 14.02 -3.61
N PRO A 323 4.23 14.08 -2.71
CA PRO A 323 4.48 15.29 -1.92
C PRO A 323 4.84 16.53 -2.73
N THR A 324 5.32 16.35 -3.97
CA THR A 324 5.65 17.48 -4.87
C THR A 324 4.41 18.32 -5.22
N PHE A 325 3.24 17.70 -5.22
CA PHE A 325 1.97 18.35 -5.55
C PHE A 325 1.05 18.49 -4.33
N ASP A 326 1.53 18.11 -3.14
CA ASP A 326 0.75 18.22 -1.89
C ASP A 326 0.70 19.67 -1.38
N ILE A 327 -0.37 20.02 -0.68
CA ILE A 327 -0.59 21.34 -0.10
C ILE A 327 -0.70 21.18 1.42
N ASP A 328 0.16 21.83 2.18
CA ASP A 328 0.19 21.77 3.65
C ASP A 328 0.27 20.34 4.21
N SER A 329 0.92 19.44 3.49
CA SER A 329 0.97 18.00 3.82
C SER A 329 -0.43 17.38 4.00
N ARG A 330 -1.44 17.88 3.33
CA ARG A 330 -2.82 17.44 3.45
C ARG A 330 -2.97 15.98 3.05
N SER A 331 -2.42 15.61 1.90
CA SER A 331 -2.45 14.23 1.40
C SER A 331 -1.76 13.26 2.37
N CYS A 332 -0.59 13.64 2.89
CA CYS A 332 0.12 12.83 3.89
C CYS A 332 -0.68 12.71 5.20
N LYS A 333 -1.40 13.75 5.62
CA LYS A 333 -2.27 13.70 6.83
C LYS A 333 -3.47 12.79 6.62
N VAL A 334 -4.06 12.79 5.42
CA VAL A 334 -5.17 11.86 5.08
C VAL A 334 -4.65 10.42 5.06
N ALA A 335 -3.49 10.16 4.43
CA ALA A 335 -2.85 8.84 4.47
C ALA A 335 -2.57 8.39 5.90
N ALA A 336 -2.02 9.27 6.76
CA ALA A 336 -1.78 8.98 8.17
C ALA A 336 -3.08 8.68 8.94
N ARG A 337 -4.20 9.33 8.61
CA ARG A 337 -5.51 9.03 9.19
C ARG A 337 -5.99 7.62 8.81
N LEU A 338 -5.89 7.24 7.53
CA LEU A 338 -6.26 5.90 7.08
C LEU A 338 -5.32 4.82 7.66
N LEU A 339 -4.01 5.10 7.73
CA LEU A 339 -3.04 4.26 8.43
C LEU A 339 -3.44 4.05 9.90
N ALA A 340 -3.81 5.12 10.61
CA ALA A 340 -4.25 5.03 12.00
C ALA A 340 -5.51 4.17 12.16
N THR A 341 -6.44 4.25 11.21
CA THR A 341 -7.63 3.40 11.18
C THR A 341 -7.28 1.93 11.00
N MET A 342 -6.37 1.59 10.08
CA MET A 342 -5.91 0.20 9.88
C MET A 342 -5.19 -0.33 11.13
N VAL A 343 -4.29 0.47 11.72
CA VAL A 343 -3.54 0.15 12.94
C VAL A 343 -4.51 -0.10 14.11
N GLU A 344 -5.43 0.83 14.34
CA GLU A 344 -6.44 0.73 15.39
C GLU A 344 -7.26 -0.56 15.25
N GLN A 345 -7.82 -0.79 14.07
CA GLN A 345 -8.72 -1.93 13.86
C GLN A 345 -7.98 -3.28 13.97
N HIS A 346 -6.76 -3.37 13.45
CA HIS A 346 -5.94 -4.57 13.61
C HIS A 346 -5.69 -4.86 15.09
N LEU A 347 -5.18 -3.88 15.84
CA LEU A 347 -4.83 -4.04 17.25
C LEU A 347 -6.05 -4.28 18.16
N LEU A 348 -7.24 -3.82 17.78
CA LEU A 348 -8.46 -4.09 18.53
C LEU A 348 -9.10 -5.44 18.18
N SER A 349 -8.75 -6.03 17.04
CA SER A 349 -9.28 -7.34 16.58
C SER A 349 -8.40 -8.53 16.97
N THR A 350 -7.13 -8.31 17.30
CA THR A 350 -6.18 -9.30 17.84
C THR A 350 -6.26 -9.40 19.36
#